data_94341da4ca88d89b82e4f16c86f06e83
#
_entry.id   94341da4ca88d89b82e4f16c86f06e83
#
_cell.length_a   1.000
_cell.length_b   1.000
_cell.length_c   1.000
_cell.angle_alpha   90.00
_cell.angle_beta   90.00
_cell.angle_gamma   90.00
#
_symmetry.space_group_name_H-M   'P 1'
#
loop_
_entity.id
_entity.type
_entity.pdbx_description
1 polymer ?
#
loop_
_entity_poly.entity_id
_entity_poly.type
_entity_poly.pdbx_seq_one_letter_code
_entity_poly.pdbx_strand_id
1 'polypeptide(L)'
;MLSGKVLPDAVLAYTTSGELSPNKDNVVLLPTFYTGSHIRNEGFFGAERAIDPARHFIISVNMFGNGFSTSPSNAADSVRGSHFPDISLYDNVFCQHRLLTEKLGIERIRLVAGWSMAGCQAYHWAAQFPEMVETILPFCASARTSPHNFVFLEGVKAALTADQSWNE
;
A
#
# COMPACT_ATOMS: atom_id res chain seq x y z
N MET A 1 -12.12 -7.27 6.13
CA MET A 1 -11.44 -7.77 4.92
C MET A 1 -12.47 -8.28 3.92
N LEU A 2 -12.18 -8.21 2.63
CA LEU A 2 -13.02 -8.80 1.58
C LEU A 2 -13.29 -10.30 1.81
N SER A 3 -12.34 -11.00 2.42
CA SER A 3 -12.46 -12.41 2.81
C SER A 3 -13.50 -12.67 3.91
N GLY A 4 -14.08 -11.65 4.53
CA GLY A 4 -14.92 -11.77 5.72
C GLY A 4 -14.16 -12.01 7.03
N LYS A 5 -12.84 -12.23 6.96
CA LYS A 5 -11.98 -12.38 8.15
C LYS A 5 -11.67 -11.01 8.79
N VAL A 6 -11.31 -11.03 10.05
CA VAL A 6 -10.92 -9.85 10.82
C VAL A 6 -9.42 -9.90 11.10
N LEU A 7 -8.74 -8.78 10.94
CA LEU A 7 -7.38 -8.57 11.42
C LEU A 7 -7.47 -7.72 12.69
N PRO A 8 -7.41 -8.33 13.90
CA PRO A 8 -7.53 -7.61 15.14
C PRO A 8 -6.32 -6.68 15.34
N ASP A 9 -6.57 -5.55 16.00
CA ASP A 9 -5.55 -4.56 16.39
C ASP A 9 -4.61 -4.14 15.24
N ALA A 10 -5.17 -4.05 14.03
CA ALA A 10 -4.41 -3.78 12.82
C ALA A 10 -3.75 -2.39 12.87
N VAL A 11 -2.44 -2.37 12.68
CA VAL A 11 -1.62 -1.14 12.60
C VAL A 11 -1.16 -0.93 11.17
N LEU A 12 -1.42 0.25 10.63
CA LEU A 12 -0.94 0.69 9.33
C LEU A 12 0.17 1.72 9.53
N ALA A 13 1.41 1.32 9.29
CA ALA A 13 2.59 2.18 9.43
C ALA A 13 2.75 3.08 8.20
N TYR A 14 3.08 4.34 8.41
CA TYR A 14 3.31 5.31 7.34
C TYR A 14 4.36 6.35 7.71
N THR A 15 4.87 7.06 6.72
CA THR A 15 5.74 8.23 6.89
C THR A 15 5.19 9.39 6.08
N THR A 16 5.55 10.61 6.49
CA THR A 16 5.23 11.82 5.76
C THR A 16 6.49 12.65 5.50
N SER A 17 6.52 13.37 4.39
CA SER A 17 7.57 14.33 4.03
C SER A 17 6.94 15.58 3.44
N GLY A 18 7.51 16.76 3.76
CA GLY A 18 6.95 18.04 3.35
C GLY A 18 5.84 18.52 4.28
N GLU A 19 5.22 19.64 3.92
CA GLU A 19 4.15 20.26 4.70
C GLU A 19 2.83 20.22 3.93
N LEU A 20 1.75 19.90 4.66
CA LEU A 20 0.40 19.95 4.11
C LEU A 20 -0.01 21.40 3.90
N SER A 21 -0.40 21.74 2.66
CA SER A 21 -0.90 23.08 2.35
C SER A 21 -2.17 23.41 3.13
N PRO A 22 -2.45 24.70 3.39
CA PRO A 22 -3.69 25.13 4.06
C PRO A 22 -4.95 24.61 3.34
N ASN A 23 -4.91 24.53 2.01
CA ASN A 23 -6.01 24.03 1.18
C ASN A 23 -6.03 22.49 1.04
N LYS A 24 -5.03 21.81 1.59
CA LYS A 24 -4.83 20.34 1.50
C LYS A 24 -4.85 19.78 0.06
N ASP A 25 -4.34 20.55 -0.90
CA ASP A 25 -4.37 20.27 -2.33
C ASP A 25 -3.02 19.79 -2.90
N ASN A 26 -2.03 19.60 -2.04
CA ASN A 26 -0.67 19.21 -2.44
C ASN A 26 -0.27 17.78 -2.03
N VAL A 27 -1.25 16.92 -1.76
CA VAL A 27 -1.01 15.57 -1.27
C VAL A 27 -0.55 14.64 -2.39
N VAL A 28 0.56 13.96 -2.17
CA VAL A 28 1.07 12.86 -3.00
C VAL A 28 1.12 11.59 -2.17
N LEU A 29 0.41 10.55 -2.61
CA LEU A 29 0.39 9.25 -1.96
C LEU A 29 1.30 8.27 -2.71
N LEU A 30 2.23 7.67 -1.99
CA LEU A 30 3.16 6.65 -2.46
C LEU A 30 2.96 5.36 -1.67
N PRO A 31 2.04 4.47 -2.05
CA PRO A 31 1.92 3.16 -1.44
C PRO A 31 3.21 2.35 -1.60
N THR A 32 3.46 1.40 -0.72
CA THR A 32 4.59 0.50 -0.88
C THR A 32 4.26 -0.66 -1.82
N PHE A 33 5.28 -1.35 -2.31
CA PHE A 33 5.19 -2.43 -3.28
C PHE A 33 5.74 -3.74 -2.73
N TYR A 34 5.63 -4.82 -3.48
CA TYR A 34 6.14 -6.14 -3.08
C TYR A 34 7.62 -6.06 -2.70
N THR A 35 7.98 -6.59 -1.53
CA THR A 35 9.31 -6.48 -0.90
C THR A 35 9.77 -5.05 -0.55
N GLY A 36 8.93 -4.04 -0.80
CA GLY A 36 9.23 -2.64 -0.54
C GLY A 36 8.71 -2.14 0.80
N SER A 37 9.39 -1.17 1.37
CA SER A 37 8.93 -0.37 2.50
C SER A 37 8.93 1.12 2.12
N HIS A 38 8.42 1.97 3.01
CA HIS A 38 8.47 3.41 2.84
C HIS A 38 9.89 3.94 2.54
N ILE A 39 10.94 3.30 3.09
CA ILE A 39 12.34 3.68 2.85
C ILE A 39 12.68 3.57 1.35
N ARG A 40 12.18 2.55 0.66
CA ARG A 40 12.42 2.41 -0.78
C ARG A 40 11.68 3.44 -1.62
N ASN A 41 10.60 3.99 -1.11
CA ASN A 41 9.88 5.07 -1.77
C ASN A 41 10.64 6.41 -1.75
N GLU A 42 11.59 6.60 -0.83
CA GLU A 42 12.44 7.79 -0.78
C GLU A 42 13.22 8.04 -2.09
N GLY A 43 13.46 6.98 -2.85
CA GLY A 43 14.07 7.09 -4.18
C GLY A 43 13.20 7.81 -5.22
N PHE A 44 11.88 7.96 -5.01
CA PHE A 44 10.95 8.56 -5.97
C PHE A 44 10.74 10.07 -5.76
N PHE A 45 11.14 10.63 -4.64
CA PHE A 45 10.96 12.04 -4.34
C PHE A 45 12.24 12.68 -3.79
N GLY A 46 12.29 14.01 -3.73
CA GLY A 46 13.45 14.76 -3.21
C GLY A 46 13.52 16.16 -3.81
N ALA A 47 14.48 16.94 -3.33
CA ALA A 47 14.72 18.29 -3.82
C ALA A 47 14.95 18.29 -5.34
N GLU A 48 14.34 19.25 -6.03
CA GLU A 48 14.43 19.46 -7.48
C GLU A 48 13.86 18.30 -8.35
N ARG A 49 13.20 17.30 -7.72
CA ARG A 49 12.49 16.25 -8.47
C ARG A 49 11.04 16.67 -8.75
N ALA A 50 10.38 15.91 -9.63
CA ALA A 50 8.96 16.13 -9.93
C ALA A 50 8.09 16.04 -8.66
N ILE A 51 8.41 15.11 -7.76
CA ILE A 51 7.82 15.01 -6.43
C ILE A 51 8.84 15.57 -5.44
N ASP A 52 8.62 16.81 -5.03
CA ASP A 52 9.51 17.57 -4.16
C ASP A 52 8.81 17.89 -2.83
N PRO A 53 9.38 17.50 -1.68
CA PRO A 53 8.83 17.82 -0.36
C PRO A 53 8.64 19.32 -0.08
N ALA A 54 9.37 20.19 -0.79
CA ALA A 54 9.17 21.64 -0.69
C ALA A 54 7.84 22.13 -1.27
N ARG A 55 7.20 21.30 -2.12
CA ARG A 55 5.95 21.62 -2.83
C ARG A 55 4.81 20.66 -2.50
N HIS A 56 5.13 19.45 -2.05
CA HIS A 56 4.17 18.37 -1.86
C HIS A 56 4.21 17.85 -0.43
N PHE A 57 3.04 17.51 0.08
CA PHE A 57 2.91 16.67 1.27
C PHE A 57 2.86 15.21 0.82
N ILE A 58 3.95 14.52 1.01
CA ILE A 58 4.16 13.15 0.53
C ILE A 58 3.84 12.18 1.65
N ILE A 59 2.98 11.21 1.38
CA ILE A 59 2.60 10.17 2.33
C ILE A 59 3.03 8.83 1.74
N SER A 60 3.92 8.11 2.43
CA SER A 60 4.28 6.76 2.06
C SER A 60 3.70 5.77 3.06
N VAL A 61 2.78 4.92 2.61
CA VAL A 61 2.04 3.98 3.45
C VAL A 61 2.55 2.57 3.22
N ASN A 62 2.96 1.91 4.31
CA ASN A 62 3.35 0.50 4.28
C ASN A 62 2.11 -0.37 4.18
N MET A 63 2.08 -1.26 3.19
CA MET A 63 1.00 -2.22 3.08
C MET A 63 1.04 -3.27 4.19
N PHE A 64 -0.07 -3.86 4.53
CA PHE A 64 -0.11 -5.03 5.40
C PHE A 64 0.74 -6.17 4.81
N GLY A 65 1.40 -6.91 5.68
CA GLY A 65 2.26 -8.02 5.26
C GLY A 65 3.71 -7.65 4.93
N ASN A 66 4.08 -6.35 4.99
CA ASN A 66 5.45 -5.93 4.66
C ASN A 66 6.42 -5.85 5.85
N GLY A 67 5.98 -6.24 7.05
CA GLY A 67 6.79 -6.26 8.27
C GLY A 67 6.76 -4.96 9.09
N PHE A 68 6.41 -3.80 8.50
CA PHE A 68 6.23 -2.52 9.22
C PHE A 68 4.78 -2.32 9.67
N SER A 69 3.83 -2.54 8.79
CA SER A 69 2.42 -2.67 9.16
C SER A 69 2.16 -4.07 9.72
N THR A 70 0.96 -4.30 10.27
CA THR A 70 0.59 -5.63 10.77
C THR A 70 0.83 -6.70 9.69
N SER A 71 1.57 -7.73 10.06
CA SER A 71 2.13 -8.75 9.17
C SER A 71 2.11 -10.11 9.88
N PRO A 72 2.25 -11.24 9.17
CA PRO A 72 2.32 -12.55 9.79
C PRO A 72 3.31 -12.66 10.96
N SER A 73 4.41 -11.90 10.88
CA SER A 73 5.48 -11.94 11.90
C SER A 73 5.21 -11.11 13.16
N ASN A 74 4.31 -10.11 13.10
CA ASN A 74 4.05 -9.17 14.19
C ASN A 74 2.58 -9.02 14.56
N ALA A 75 1.70 -9.83 13.98
CA ALA A 75 0.28 -9.87 14.30
C ALA A 75 0.02 -10.50 15.69
N ALA A 76 -1.19 -10.30 16.19
CA ALA A 76 -1.68 -10.99 17.40
C ALA A 76 -1.59 -12.53 17.22
N ASP A 77 -1.32 -13.25 18.31
CA ASP A 77 -1.06 -14.71 18.27
C ASP A 77 -2.21 -15.49 17.58
N SER A 78 -3.44 -15.02 17.72
CA SER A 78 -4.62 -15.66 17.10
C SER A 78 -4.63 -15.66 15.57
N VAL A 79 -3.83 -14.79 14.95
CA VAL A 79 -3.75 -14.61 13.49
C VAL A 79 -2.31 -14.51 12.99
N ARG A 80 -1.34 -15.04 13.74
CA ARG A 80 0.08 -14.98 13.43
C ARG A 80 0.48 -16.10 12.45
N GLY A 81 1.59 -15.90 11.74
CA GLY A 81 2.19 -16.91 10.86
C GLY A 81 1.23 -17.33 9.75
N SER A 82 1.04 -18.63 9.58
CA SER A 82 0.16 -19.24 8.57
C SER A 82 -1.33 -18.97 8.78
N HIS A 83 -1.72 -18.50 9.98
CA HIS A 83 -3.10 -18.10 10.30
C HIS A 83 -3.44 -16.66 9.88
N PHE A 84 -2.46 -15.93 9.37
CA PHE A 84 -2.66 -14.56 8.91
C PHE A 84 -3.73 -14.50 7.81
N PRO A 85 -4.72 -13.61 7.90
CA PRO A 85 -5.78 -13.56 6.90
C PRO A 85 -5.27 -13.12 5.54
N ASP A 86 -5.89 -13.62 4.48
CA ASP A 86 -5.68 -13.08 3.14
C ASP A 86 -6.11 -11.63 3.09
N ILE A 87 -5.19 -10.75 2.77
CA ILE A 87 -5.40 -9.32 2.63
C ILE A 87 -5.19 -8.92 1.18
N SER A 88 -6.24 -8.42 0.56
CA SER A 88 -6.21 -7.96 -0.82
C SER A 88 -5.65 -6.54 -0.96
N LEU A 89 -5.37 -6.12 -2.20
CA LEU A 89 -5.06 -4.72 -2.48
C LEU A 89 -6.27 -3.81 -2.19
N TYR A 90 -7.47 -4.30 -2.38
CA TYR A 90 -8.69 -3.60 -1.99
C TYR A 90 -8.69 -3.25 -0.50
N ASP A 91 -8.38 -4.22 0.36
CA ASP A 91 -8.33 -4.03 1.82
C ASP A 91 -7.25 -3.03 2.22
N ASN A 92 -6.06 -3.11 1.59
CA ASN A 92 -4.98 -2.15 1.82
C ASN A 92 -5.42 -0.73 1.47
N VAL A 93 -5.99 -0.53 0.29
CA VAL A 93 -6.45 0.80 -0.17
C VAL A 93 -7.60 1.32 0.69
N PHE A 94 -8.53 0.47 1.09
CA PHE A 94 -9.59 0.85 2.02
C PHE A 94 -9.05 1.34 3.37
N CYS A 95 -8.05 0.66 3.94
CA CYS A 95 -7.42 1.09 5.20
C CYS A 95 -6.56 2.35 5.01
N GLN A 96 -5.90 2.50 3.87
CA GLN A 96 -5.19 3.74 3.53
C GLN A 96 -6.16 4.92 3.43
N HIS A 97 -7.32 4.73 2.82
CA HIS A 97 -8.36 5.74 2.75
C HIS A 97 -8.79 6.20 4.15
N ARG A 98 -9.06 5.26 5.06
CA ARG A 98 -9.38 5.59 6.44
C ARG A 98 -8.26 6.34 7.17
N LEU A 99 -7.00 5.96 6.93
CA LEU A 99 -5.85 6.68 7.45
C LEU A 99 -5.85 8.15 6.98
N LEU A 100 -6.05 8.38 5.68
CA LEU A 100 -6.04 9.71 5.12
C LEU A 100 -7.22 10.56 5.62
N THR A 101 -8.42 10.02 5.59
CA THR A 101 -9.64 10.76 5.95
C THR A 101 -9.83 10.92 7.45
N GLU A 102 -9.77 9.81 8.21
CA GLU A 102 -10.11 9.82 9.63
C GLU A 102 -8.97 10.36 10.52
N LYS A 103 -7.70 10.08 10.17
CA LYS A 103 -6.56 10.48 10.99
C LYS A 103 -5.89 11.77 10.50
N LEU A 104 -5.72 11.93 9.19
CA LEU A 104 -5.01 13.07 8.62
C LEU A 104 -5.96 14.18 8.13
N GLY A 105 -7.25 13.91 8.04
CA GLY A 105 -8.27 14.86 7.57
C GLY A 105 -8.05 15.29 6.11
N ILE A 106 -7.58 14.36 5.27
CA ILE A 106 -7.29 14.57 3.86
C ILE A 106 -8.45 14.00 3.04
N GLU A 107 -9.08 14.83 2.23
CA GLU A 107 -10.22 14.48 1.39
C GLU A 107 -9.87 14.54 -0.11
N ARG A 108 -8.68 14.99 -0.47
CA ARG A 108 -8.21 15.15 -1.85
C ARG A 108 -6.77 14.72 -1.99
N ILE A 109 -6.48 13.93 -3.02
CA ILE A 109 -5.15 13.45 -3.36
C ILE A 109 -4.81 13.95 -4.76
N ARG A 110 -3.78 14.79 -4.87
CA ARG A 110 -3.30 15.30 -6.15
C ARG A 110 -2.73 14.20 -7.03
N LEU A 111 -2.01 13.26 -6.42
CA LEU A 111 -1.35 12.18 -7.15
C LEU A 111 -1.25 10.93 -6.30
N VAL A 112 -1.69 9.80 -6.84
CA VAL A 112 -1.30 8.48 -6.34
C VAL A 112 -0.31 7.88 -7.33
N ALA A 113 0.95 7.75 -6.92
CA ALA A 113 1.99 7.19 -7.78
C ALA A 113 2.54 5.89 -7.21
N GLY A 114 2.84 4.92 -8.07
CA GLY A 114 3.37 3.67 -7.59
C GLY A 114 4.00 2.79 -8.65
N TRP A 115 5.08 2.13 -8.24
CA TRP A 115 5.77 1.12 -9.03
C TRP A 115 5.24 -0.27 -8.71
N SER A 116 5.08 -1.13 -9.74
CA SER A 116 4.70 -2.53 -9.58
C SER A 116 3.40 -2.67 -8.76
N MET A 117 3.39 -3.39 -7.66
CA MET A 117 2.20 -3.58 -6.80
C MET A 117 1.66 -2.25 -6.23
N ALA A 118 2.49 -1.24 -6.02
CA ALA A 118 2.01 0.10 -5.65
C ALA A 118 1.22 0.77 -6.79
N GLY A 119 1.61 0.51 -8.05
CA GLY A 119 0.83 0.94 -9.21
C GLY A 119 -0.51 0.21 -9.33
N CYS A 120 -0.57 -1.07 -8.94
CA CYS A 120 -1.85 -1.77 -8.82
C CYS A 120 -2.75 -1.11 -7.75
N GLN A 121 -2.18 -0.66 -6.62
CA GLN A 121 -2.93 0.09 -5.61
C GLN A 121 -3.40 1.45 -6.16
N ALA A 122 -2.63 2.13 -7.02
CA ALA A 122 -3.06 3.37 -7.65
C ALA A 122 -4.32 3.18 -8.51
N TYR A 123 -4.43 2.07 -9.26
CA TYR A 123 -5.66 1.71 -9.96
C TYR A 123 -6.82 1.46 -8.99
N HIS A 124 -6.57 0.79 -7.88
CA HIS A 124 -7.58 0.57 -6.85
C HIS A 124 -8.07 1.88 -6.23
N TRP A 125 -7.18 2.83 -5.98
CA TRP A 125 -7.52 4.16 -5.48
C TRP A 125 -8.46 4.89 -6.43
N ALA A 126 -8.13 4.94 -7.72
CA ALA A 126 -8.98 5.59 -8.72
C ALA A 126 -10.34 4.90 -8.89
N ALA A 127 -10.41 3.57 -8.70
CA ALA A 127 -11.65 2.82 -8.84
C ALA A 127 -12.55 2.87 -7.60
N GLN A 128 -11.97 2.90 -6.39
CA GLN A 128 -12.73 2.89 -5.14
C GLN A 128 -13.13 4.31 -4.69
N PHE A 129 -12.27 5.30 -4.95
CA PHE A 129 -12.43 6.68 -4.47
C PHE A 129 -12.16 7.71 -5.59
N PRO A 130 -12.89 7.63 -6.72
CA PRO A 130 -12.62 8.46 -7.90
C PRO A 130 -12.76 9.96 -7.63
N GLU A 131 -13.64 10.37 -6.73
CA GLU A 131 -13.84 11.77 -6.34
C GLU A 131 -12.71 12.34 -5.48
N MET A 132 -11.92 11.47 -4.84
CA MET A 132 -10.82 11.88 -3.97
C MET A 132 -9.50 11.99 -4.74
N VAL A 133 -9.34 11.28 -5.87
CA VAL A 133 -8.07 11.14 -6.60
C VAL A 133 -8.09 11.97 -7.89
N GLU A 134 -7.19 12.96 -8.01
CA GLU A 134 -7.09 13.76 -9.23
C GLU A 134 -6.32 13.05 -10.35
N THR A 135 -5.23 12.38 -9.99
CA THR A 135 -4.33 11.74 -10.96
C THR A 135 -3.72 10.47 -10.38
N ILE A 136 -3.57 9.47 -11.21
CA ILE A 136 -2.76 8.28 -10.89
C ILE A 136 -1.57 8.17 -11.83
N LEU A 137 -0.45 7.69 -11.31
CA LEU A 137 0.74 7.36 -12.09
C LEU A 137 1.18 5.93 -11.75
N PRO A 138 0.49 4.91 -12.29
CA PRO A 138 0.93 3.53 -12.18
C PRO A 138 2.02 3.25 -13.21
N PHE A 139 3.18 2.76 -12.76
CA PHE A 139 4.25 2.36 -13.68
C PHE A 139 4.76 0.97 -13.35
N CYS A 140 5.14 0.20 -14.38
CA CYS A 140 5.44 -1.21 -14.27
C CYS A 140 4.32 -2.02 -13.58
N ALA A 141 3.07 -1.64 -13.82
CA ALA A 141 1.88 -2.20 -13.19
C ALA A 141 0.76 -2.44 -14.19
N SER A 142 -0.23 -3.20 -13.78
CA SER A 142 -1.42 -3.48 -14.60
C SER A 142 -2.69 -3.41 -13.74
N ALA A 143 -3.79 -2.99 -14.35
CA ALA A 143 -5.11 -3.01 -13.71
C ALA A 143 -5.66 -4.44 -13.52
N ARG A 144 -5.13 -5.40 -14.30
CA ARG A 144 -5.48 -6.82 -14.21
C ARG A 144 -4.23 -7.66 -14.40
N THR A 145 -4.00 -8.59 -13.48
CA THR A 145 -2.87 -9.54 -13.55
C THR A 145 -2.95 -10.38 -14.81
N SER A 146 -1.85 -10.43 -15.57
CA SER A 146 -1.74 -11.30 -16.74
C SER A 146 -1.64 -12.78 -16.31
N PRO A 147 -2.07 -13.75 -17.15
CA PRO A 147 -1.90 -15.17 -16.86
C PRO A 147 -0.43 -15.55 -16.57
N HIS A 148 0.51 -14.95 -17.29
CA HIS A 148 1.94 -15.18 -17.08
C HIS A 148 2.39 -14.74 -15.67
N ASN A 149 2.01 -13.54 -15.24
CA ASN A 149 2.35 -13.04 -13.91
C ASN A 149 1.64 -13.82 -12.80
N PHE A 150 0.42 -14.29 -13.06
CA PHE A 150 -0.31 -15.17 -12.14
C PHE A 150 0.46 -16.49 -11.90
N VAL A 151 0.89 -17.17 -12.97
CA VAL A 151 1.67 -18.41 -12.85
C VAL A 151 2.99 -18.19 -12.10
N PHE A 152 3.66 -17.06 -12.36
CA PHE A 152 4.88 -16.70 -11.63
C PHE A 152 4.62 -16.57 -10.12
N LEU A 153 3.58 -15.86 -9.71
CA LEU A 153 3.23 -15.66 -8.30
C LEU A 153 2.79 -16.97 -7.62
N GLU A 154 2.02 -17.81 -8.32
CA GLU A 154 1.63 -19.14 -7.81
C GLU A 154 2.86 -20.06 -7.65
N GLY A 155 3.86 -19.95 -8.51
CA GLY A 155 5.13 -20.67 -8.36
C GLY A 155 5.89 -20.27 -7.10
N VAL A 156 5.98 -18.96 -6.80
CA VAL A 156 6.60 -18.45 -5.55
C VAL A 156 5.82 -18.94 -4.33
N LYS A 157 4.49 -18.86 -4.37
CA LYS A 157 3.62 -19.35 -3.30
C LYS A 157 3.79 -20.86 -3.08
N ALA A 158 3.82 -21.64 -4.14
CA ALA A 158 4.01 -23.10 -4.06
C ALA A 158 5.37 -23.46 -3.42
N ALA A 159 6.44 -22.72 -3.76
CA ALA A 159 7.76 -22.93 -3.14
C ALA A 159 7.74 -22.63 -1.63
N LEU A 160 7.07 -21.53 -1.23
CA LEU A 160 6.93 -21.17 0.17
C LEU A 160 6.12 -22.21 0.96
N THR A 161 4.97 -22.62 0.44
CA THR A 161 4.06 -23.56 1.13
C THR A 161 4.56 -25.00 1.12
N ALA A 162 5.57 -25.32 0.31
CA ALA A 162 6.24 -26.63 0.32
C ALA A 162 7.24 -26.79 1.46
N ASP A 163 7.62 -25.70 2.13
CA ASP A 163 8.49 -25.76 3.32
C ASP A 163 7.78 -26.49 4.45
N GLN A 164 8.52 -27.42 5.11
CA GLN A 164 7.96 -28.22 6.21
C GLN A 164 7.54 -27.35 7.41
N SER A 165 8.20 -26.21 7.62
CA SER A 165 7.91 -25.29 8.71
C SER A 165 6.76 -24.29 8.39
N TRP A 166 6.13 -24.40 7.22
CA TRP A 166 5.07 -23.44 6.83
C TRP A 166 3.87 -23.42 7.79
N ASN A 167 3.56 -24.56 8.39
CA ASN A 167 2.41 -24.73 9.29
C ASN A 167 2.80 -24.77 10.78
N GLU A 168 4.06 -24.56 11.12
CA GLU A 168 4.57 -24.44 12.50
C GLU A 168 4.52 -22.97 12.98
#